data_660eeb00d55784420e58298d7858c5db
#
_entry.id   660eeb00d55784420e58298d7858c5db
#
_cell.length_a   1.000
_cell.length_b   1.000
_cell.length_c   1.000
_cell.angle_alpha   90.00
_cell.angle_beta   90.00
_cell.angle_gamma   90.00
#
_symmetry.space_group_name_H-M   'P 1'
#
loop_
_entity.id
_entity.type
_entity.pdbx_description
1 polymer ?
#
loop_
_entity_poly.entity_id
_entity_poly.type
_entity_poly.pdbx_seq_one_letter_code
_entity_poly.pdbx_strand_id
1 'polypeptide(L)'
;MKKGQDAYGREVYDYFKHGTGCEIVERDDGLVSMSTGPDAYFTEYRDWGAHLKKAIAFVRGRVLDVGCGAGRHSLYLQKKGHDVLGIDTSPLAAKVARLRGVKRVRVMPVTKVSSRLGTFDTIVMLGNNFGLFESRKRARWLLNRFRSITSEDARIIVETVDPYRTDERHHLNYHKFNRRRGRMSGQTRLRVRYLTYATPWFDYLLVSPDEMKQLLEGTGWRVAKVFRSKGPAYSAVIERL
;
A
#
# COMPACT_ATOMS: atom_id res chain seq x y z
N MET A 1 -1.74 15.03 10.02
CA MET A 1 -3.11 15.09 9.46
C MET A 1 -3.91 16.08 10.29
N LYS A 2 -4.72 16.96 9.68
CA LYS A 2 -5.57 17.91 10.41
C LYS A 2 -6.76 17.17 11.05
N LYS A 3 -7.38 17.77 12.09
CA LYS A 3 -8.62 17.26 12.70
C LYS A 3 -9.69 17.07 11.60
N GLY A 4 -10.37 15.92 11.59
CA GLY A 4 -11.37 15.60 10.56
C GLY A 4 -10.84 15.00 9.25
N GLN A 5 -9.52 14.87 9.07
CA GLN A 5 -8.92 14.34 7.85
C GLN A 5 -8.48 12.87 7.95
N ASP A 6 -8.59 12.24 9.11
CA ASP A 6 -8.21 10.84 9.33
C ASP A 6 -9.42 9.91 9.20
N ALA A 7 -10.08 9.93 8.01
CA ALA A 7 -11.27 9.11 7.76
C ALA A 7 -10.94 7.61 7.84
N TYR A 8 -9.90 7.18 7.14
CA TYR A 8 -9.42 5.80 7.19
C TYR A 8 -9.07 5.35 8.62
N GLY A 9 -8.29 6.16 9.34
CA GLY A 9 -7.90 5.79 10.71
C GLY A 9 -9.08 5.81 11.68
N ARG A 10 -10.06 6.67 11.46
CA ARG A 10 -11.28 6.69 12.27
C ARG A 10 -12.09 5.42 12.06
N GLU A 11 -12.30 4.98 10.83
CA GLU A 11 -12.97 3.73 10.50
C GLU A 11 -12.25 2.53 11.14
N VAL A 12 -10.92 2.43 10.94
CA VAL A 12 -10.09 1.36 11.53
C VAL A 12 -10.22 1.33 13.06
N TYR A 13 -10.24 2.49 13.69
CA TYR A 13 -10.40 2.58 15.15
C TYR A 13 -11.80 2.17 15.62
N ASP A 14 -12.85 2.60 14.93
CA ASP A 14 -14.24 2.26 15.27
C ASP A 14 -14.49 0.76 15.05
N TYR A 15 -13.96 0.20 13.97
CA TYR A 15 -14.04 -1.24 13.74
C TYR A 15 -13.30 -2.03 14.83
N PHE A 16 -12.11 -1.60 15.22
CA PHE A 16 -11.38 -2.25 16.31
C PHE A 16 -12.13 -2.23 17.64
N LYS A 17 -12.91 -1.18 17.89
CA LYS A 17 -13.67 -1.01 19.15
C LYS A 17 -15.06 -1.65 19.13
N HIS A 18 -15.72 -1.61 17.98
CA HIS A 18 -17.16 -1.90 17.90
C HIS A 18 -17.50 -2.95 16.83
N GLY A 19 -16.55 -3.40 16.02
CA GLY A 19 -16.76 -4.39 14.95
C GLY A 19 -17.53 -3.83 13.75
N THR A 20 -17.68 -2.51 13.63
CA THR A 20 -18.44 -1.87 12.55
C THR A 20 -17.65 -0.77 11.89
N GLY A 21 -17.84 -0.59 10.59
CA GLY A 21 -17.24 0.48 9.80
C GLY A 21 -17.53 0.24 8.32
N CYS A 22 -17.64 1.31 7.54
CA CYS A 22 -17.75 1.27 6.11
C CYS A 22 -17.31 2.61 5.54
N GLU A 23 -16.15 2.62 4.88
CA GLU A 23 -15.68 3.82 4.22
C GLU A 23 -16.22 3.96 2.80
N ILE A 24 -16.38 5.19 2.40
CA ILE A 24 -16.71 5.57 1.02
C ILE A 24 -15.43 6.04 0.34
N VAL A 25 -15.16 5.51 -0.84
CA VAL A 25 -14.07 5.95 -1.71
C VAL A 25 -14.67 6.75 -2.86
N GLU A 26 -14.25 8.00 -2.97
CA GLU A 26 -14.61 8.88 -4.08
C GLU A 26 -13.43 9.01 -5.04
N ARG A 27 -13.71 8.99 -6.33
CA ARG A 27 -12.75 9.25 -7.41
C ARG A 27 -13.04 10.60 -8.07
N ASP A 28 -12.02 11.28 -8.59
CA ASP A 28 -12.13 12.67 -9.12
C ASP A 28 -12.99 12.82 -10.41
N ASP A 29 -13.52 11.74 -10.94
CA ASP A 29 -14.52 11.73 -12.02
C ASP A 29 -15.97 11.56 -11.53
N GLY A 30 -16.17 11.60 -10.20
CA GLY A 30 -17.49 11.49 -9.59
C GLY A 30 -17.90 10.05 -9.23
N LEU A 31 -17.09 9.04 -9.54
CA LEU A 31 -17.36 7.68 -9.07
C LEU A 31 -17.29 7.62 -7.54
N VAL A 32 -18.35 7.08 -6.94
CA VAL A 32 -18.44 6.83 -5.50
C VAL A 32 -18.67 5.33 -5.30
N SER A 33 -17.84 4.72 -4.48
CA SER A 33 -17.95 3.30 -4.14
C SER A 33 -17.78 3.08 -2.65
N MET A 34 -18.45 2.06 -2.13
CA MET A 34 -18.17 1.56 -0.79
C MET A 34 -16.95 0.65 -0.86
N SER A 35 -16.06 0.74 0.13
CA SER A 35 -14.97 -0.21 0.24
C SER A 35 -15.50 -1.60 0.63
N THR A 36 -14.63 -2.62 0.51
CA THR A 36 -14.97 -3.98 0.96
C THR A 36 -15.12 -4.12 2.46
N GLY A 37 -14.92 -3.01 3.20
CA GLY A 37 -15.02 -2.94 4.64
C GLY A 37 -13.69 -3.09 5.37
N PRO A 38 -13.64 -2.60 6.63
CA PRO A 38 -12.42 -2.56 7.44
C PRO A 38 -11.95 -3.92 7.94
N ASP A 39 -12.79 -4.95 7.92
CA ASP A 39 -12.45 -6.34 8.27
C ASP A 39 -11.24 -6.85 7.48
N ALA A 40 -11.09 -6.45 6.23
CA ALA A 40 -9.94 -6.76 5.40
C ALA A 40 -8.59 -6.33 6.03
N TYR A 41 -8.58 -5.27 6.85
CA TYR A 41 -7.38 -4.77 7.54
C TYR A 41 -7.04 -5.58 8.81
N PHE A 42 -7.93 -6.49 9.22
CA PHE A 42 -7.78 -7.31 10.43
C PHE A 42 -7.61 -8.80 10.15
N THR A 43 -7.72 -9.23 8.89
CA THR A 43 -7.58 -10.64 8.49
C THR A 43 -6.23 -11.22 8.91
N GLU A 44 -6.21 -12.52 9.20
CA GLU A 44 -5.01 -13.28 9.52
C GLU A 44 -4.43 -13.95 8.27
N TYR A 45 -3.19 -14.46 8.40
CA TYR A 45 -2.49 -15.14 7.29
C TYR A 45 -3.32 -16.25 6.63
N ARG A 46 -4.10 -17.01 7.40
CA ARG A 46 -4.95 -18.09 6.86
C ARG A 46 -5.93 -17.60 5.80
N ASP A 47 -6.42 -16.35 5.95
CA ASP A 47 -7.45 -15.74 5.10
C ASP A 47 -6.87 -14.98 3.89
N TRP A 48 -5.54 -14.81 3.83
CA TRP A 48 -4.91 -14.07 2.75
C TRP A 48 -4.92 -14.84 1.43
N GLY A 49 -4.97 -14.11 0.33
CA GLY A 49 -4.90 -14.68 -1.02
C GLY A 49 -3.57 -15.42 -1.27
N ALA A 50 -3.64 -16.48 -2.08
CA ALA A 50 -2.45 -17.30 -2.39
C ALA A 50 -1.29 -16.50 -2.98
N HIS A 51 -1.57 -15.44 -3.79
CA HIS A 51 -0.56 -14.55 -4.36
C HIS A 51 0.23 -13.82 -3.27
N LEU A 52 -0.48 -13.31 -2.25
CA LEU A 52 0.14 -12.62 -1.11
C LEU A 52 0.95 -13.59 -0.24
N LYS A 53 0.38 -14.78 0.05
CA LYS A 53 1.08 -15.82 0.83
C LYS A 53 2.41 -16.25 0.16
N LYS A 54 2.40 -16.38 -1.18
CA LYS A 54 3.62 -16.68 -1.94
C LYS A 54 4.64 -15.55 -1.91
N ALA A 55 4.19 -14.30 -2.03
CA ALA A 55 5.09 -13.16 -2.05
C ALA A 55 5.70 -12.87 -0.67
N ILE A 56 4.91 -12.92 0.41
CA ILE A 56 5.40 -12.61 1.77
C ILE A 56 6.45 -13.62 2.27
N ALA A 57 6.49 -14.82 1.69
CA ALA A 57 7.52 -15.83 1.99
C ALA A 57 8.94 -15.37 1.56
N PHE A 58 9.07 -14.34 0.74
CA PHE A 58 10.35 -13.75 0.35
C PHE A 58 10.84 -12.66 1.30
N VAL A 59 10.08 -12.33 2.34
CA VAL A 59 10.51 -11.39 3.39
C VAL A 59 11.70 -11.97 4.15
N ARG A 60 12.70 -11.13 4.43
CA ARG A 60 13.87 -11.49 5.24
C ARG A 60 14.37 -10.31 6.05
N GLY A 61 15.14 -10.61 7.07
CA GLY A 61 15.85 -9.64 7.91
C GLY A 61 14.95 -8.59 8.53
N ARG A 62 15.45 -7.38 8.58
CA ARG A 62 14.75 -6.22 9.15
C ARG A 62 13.78 -5.62 8.13
N VAL A 63 12.55 -5.35 8.55
CA VAL A 63 11.43 -5.01 7.67
C VAL A 63 10.91 -3.60 7.93
N LEU A 64 10.69 -2.84 6.84
CA LEU A 64 9.88 -1.61 6.84
C LEU A 64 8.50 -1.92 6.24
N ASP A 65 7.44 -1.81 7.06
CA ASP A 65 6.06 -1.96 6.60
C ASP A 65 5.46 -0.57 6.29
N VAL A 66 5.29 -0.26 5.00
CA VAL A 66 4.85 1.05 4.51
C VAL A 66 3.33 1.06 4.31
N GLY A 67 2.65 1.93 5.07
CA GLY A 67 1.20 1.95 5.16
C GLY A 67 0.71 0.77 5.99
N CYS A 68 1.28 0.58 7.20
CA CYS A 68 1.02 -0.59 8.03
C CYS A 68 -0.45 -0.68 8.53
N GLY A 69 -1.20 0.41 8.47
CA GLY A 69 -2.60 0.47 8.87
C GLY A 69 -2.84 -0.09 10.28
N ALA A 70 -3.77 -1.03 10.40
CA ALA A 70 -4.08 -1.76 11.65
C ALA A 70 -2.99 -2.78 12.06
N GLY A 71 -1.88 -2.87 11.32
CA GLY A 71 -0.76 -3.75 11.64
C GLY A 71 -0.90 -5.19 11.17
N ARG A 72 -1.82 -5.52 10.26
CA ARG A 72 -2.10 -6.87 9.77
C ARG A 72 -0.83 -7.64 9.38
N HIS A 73 -0.02 -7.06 8.52
CA HIS A 73 1.21 -7.68 8.04
C HIS A 73 2.35 -7.56 9.05
N SER A 74 2.47 -6.41 9.72
CA SER A 74 3.46 -6.21 10.79
C SER A 74 3.38 -7.26 11.88
N LEU A 75 2.17 -7.58 12.37
CA LEU A 75 1.95 -8.62 13.40
C LEU A 75 2.36 -10.00 12.93
N TYR A 76 1.99 -10.37 11.71
CA TYR A 76 2.41 -11.64 11.13
C TYR A 76 3.93 -11.75 11.02
N LEU A 77 4.59 -10.71 10.51
CA LEU A 77 6.04 -10.69 10.34
C LEU A 77 6.79 -10.70 11.70
N GLN A 78 6.27 -9.97 12.70
CA GLN A 78 6.79 -10.07 14.07
C GLN A 78 6.67 -11.49 14.63
N LYS A 79 5.51 -12.16 14.43
CA LYS A 79 5.29 -13.55 14.85
C LYS A 79 6.25 -14.53 14.14
N LYS A 80 6.72 -14.18 12.93
CA LYS A 80 7.75 -14.93 12.19
C LYS A 80 9.18 -14.58 12.61
N GLY A 81 9.38 -13.72 13.61
CA GLY A 81 10.69 -13.37 14.16
C GLY A 81 11.38 -12.18 13.47
N HIS A 82 10.71 -11.48 12.55
CA HIS A 82 11.29 -10.31 11.91
C HIS A 82 11.29 -9.08 12.83
N ASP A 83 12.33 -8.24 12.71
CA ASP A 83 12.37 -6.90 13.28
C ASP A 83 11.62 -5.93 12.39
N VAL A 84 10.38 -5.57 12.75
CA VAL A 84 9.46 -4.79 11.94
C VAL A 84 9.32 -3.37 12.46
N LEU A 85 9.50 -2.38 11.57
CA LEU A 85 9.06 -0.99 11.77
C LEU A 85 7.88 -0.72 10.85
N GLY A 86 6.68 -0.50 11.41
CA GLY A 86 5.52 -0.02 10.66
C GLY A 86 5.54 1.51 10.56
N ILE A 87 5.19 2.04 9.39
CA ILE A 87 4.90 3.47 9.21
C ILE A 87 3.53 3.67 8.59
N ASP A 88 2.81 4.67 9.07
CA ASP A 88 1.53 5.09 8.51
C ASP A 88 1.32 6.59 8.70
N THR A 89 0.53 7.22 7.85
CA THR A 89 0.16 8.64 7.98
C THR A 89 -0.99 8.87 8.95
N SER A 90 -1.81 7.83 9.20
CA SER A 90 -2.95 7.88 10.10
C SER A 90 -2.53 7.69 11.56
N PRO A 91 -2.73 8.69 12.44
CA PRO A 91 -2.48 8.53 13.87
C PRO A 91 -3.37 7.47 14.53
N LEU A 92 -4.64 7.36 14.08
CA LEU A 92 -5.59 6.40 14.65
C LEU A 92 -5.29 4.97 14.21
N ALA A 93 -4.97 4.73 12.93
CA ALA A 93 -4.53 3.42 12.48
C ALA A 93 -3.24 2.97 13.18
N ALA A 94 -2.25 3.85 13.30
CA ALA A 94 -1.02 3.58 14.06
C ALA A 94 -1.30 3.29 15.55
N LYS A 95 -2.29 3.95 16.16
CA LYS A 95 -2.75 3.65 17.52
C LYS A 95 -3.33 2.24 17.60
N VAL A 96 -4.19 1.86 16.66
CA VAL A 96 -4.78 0.51 16.59
C VAL A 96 -3.67 -0.54 16.41
N ALA A 97 -2.72 -0.32 15.51
CA ALA A 97 -1.59 -1.24 15.31
C ALA A 97 -0.83 -1.49 16.63
N ARG A 98 -0.56 -0.45 17.41
CA ARG A 98 0.08 -0.59 18.74
C ARG A 98 -0.80 -1.35 19.72
N LEU A 99 -2.10 -1.04 19.80
CA LEU A 99 -3.06 -1.74 20.66
C LEU A 99 -3.17 -3.23 20.33
N ARG A 100 -2.98 -3.59 19.06
CA ARG A 100 -2.93 -4.98 18.59
C ARG A 100 -1.58 -5.67 18.85
N GLY A 101 -0.56 -4.96 19.31
CA GLY A 101 0.74 -5.53 19.68
C GLY A 101 1.87 -5.31 18.66
N VAL A 102 1.72 -4.41 17.67
CA VAL A 102 2.87 -4.03 16.84
C VAL A 102 3.87 -3.23 17.68
N LYS A 103 5.07 -3.77 17.84
CA LYS A 103 6.10 -3.26 18.77
C LYS A 103 6.61 -1.87 18.38
N ARG A 104 6.81 -1.63 17.07
CA ARG A 104 7.37 -0.36 16.57
C ARG A 104 6.52 0.19 15.42
N VAL A 105 5.84 1.30 15.68
CA VAL A 105 5.04 2.04 14.71
C VAL A 105 5.36 3.52 14.79
N ARG A 106 5.57 4.17 13.65
CA ARG A 106 5.75 5.63 13.55
C ARG A 106 4.65 6.25 12.69
N VAL A 107 4.08 7.36 13.16
CA VAL A 107 3.16 8.18 12.36
C VAL A 107 4.01 9.07 11.45
N MET A 108 4.15 8.68 10.20
CA MET A 108 4.91 9.42 9.21
C MET A 108 4.57 9.02 7.77
N PRO A 109 4.64 9.94 6.81
CA PRO A 109 4.48 9.59 5.40
C PRO A 109 5.73 8.90 4.86
N VAL A 110 5.54 8.02 3.88
CA VAL A 110 6.65 7.33 3.18
C VAL A 110 7.67 8.30 2.58
N THR A 111 7.25 9.51 2.24
CA THR A 111 8.12 10.57 1.71
C THR A 111 9.16 11.09 2.70
N LYS A 112 9.02 10.80 3.99
CA LYS A 112 9.97 11.19 5.04
C LYS A 112 10.94 10.08 5.46
N VAL A 113 10.89 8.91 4.81
CA VAL A 113 11.87 7.84 5.07
C VAL A 113 13.30 8.35 4.77
N SER A 114 14.25 7.99 5.62
CA SER A 114 15.65 8.39 5.50
C SER A 114 16.54 7.42 6.26
N SER A 115 17.86 7.51 6.06
CA SER A 115 18.87 6.69 6.75
C SER A 115 18.80 6.75 8.29
N ARG A 116 18.14 7.79 8.85
CA ARG A 116 17.86 7.88 10.30
C ARG A 116 16.95 6.76 10.82
N LEU A 117 16.26 6.05 9.95
CA LEU A 117 15.46 4.86 10.30
C LEU A 117 16.31 3.60 10.41
N GLY A 118 17.58 3.67 9.97
CA GLY A 118 18.48 2.54 9.82
C GLY A 118 18.31 1.84 8.47
N THR A 119 18.97 0.69 8.31
CA THR A 119 18.96 -0.12 7.07
C THR A 119 17.92 -1.24 7.19
N PHE A 120 17.23 -1.52 6.10
CA PHE A 120 16.21 -2.57 6.00
C PHE A 120 16.61 -3.59 4.93
N ASP A 121 16.33 -4.88 5.18
CA ASP A 121 16.53 -5.96 4.21
C ASP A 121 15.30 -6.20 3.37
N THR A 122 14.13 -5.80 3.88
CA THR A 122 12.87 -5.88 3.15
C THR A 122 12.01 -4.64 3.41
N ILE A 123 11.44 -4.11 2.34
CA ILE A 123 10.32 -3.15 2.41
C ILE A 123 9.05 -3.90 1.98
N VAL A 124 7.97 -3.79 2.73
CA VAL A 124 6.67 -4.32 2.33
C VAL A 124 5.69 -3.18 2.07
N MET A 125 4.95 -3.27 0.96
CA MET A 125 3.89 -2.35 0.54
C MET A 125 2.69 -3.20 0.12
N LEU A 126 2.00 -3.76 1.11
CA LEU A 126 0.93 -4.76 0.96
C LEU A 126 -0.44 -4.12 1.22
N GLY A 127 -1.54 -4.83 0.86
CA GLY A 127 -2.88 -4.24 0.93
C GLY A 127 -3.06 -3.14 -0.12
N ASN A 128 -2.58 -3.39 -1.32
CA ASN A 128 -2.60 -2.47 -2.46
C ASN A 128 -1.67 -1.24 -2.33
N ASN A 129 -0.78 -1.19 -1.33
CA ASN A 129 0.05 -0.02 -1.01
C ASN A 129 1.13 0.32 -2.05
N PHE A 130 1.29 -0.47 -3.15
CA PHE A 130 2.02 0.03 -4.32
C PHE A 130 1.44 1.38 -4.80
N GLY A 131 0.14 1.58 -4.59
CA GLY A 131 -0.54 2.83 -4.91
C GLY A 131 0.05 4.08 -4.28
N LEU A 132 0.76 3.96 -3.16
CA LEU A 132 1.44 5.07 -2.47
C LEU A 132 2.62 5.67 -3.29
N PHE A 133 2.99 5.04 -4.40
CA PHE A 133 3.88 5.65 -5.39
C PHE A 133 3.22 6.81 -6.16
N GLU A 134 1.92 6.94 -6.16
CA GLU A 134 1.10 8.03 -6.68
C GLU A 134 1.23 8.29 -8.19
N SER A 135 2.45 8.32 -8.74
CA SER A 135 2.75 8.62 -10.15
C SER A 135 4.10 8.06 -10.57
N ARG A 136 4.37 7.99 -11.89
CA ARG A 136 5.68 7.59 -12.44
C ARG A 136 6.83 8.41 -11.84
N LYS A 137 6.71 9.72 -11.77
CA LYS A 137 7.74 10.61 -11.23
C LYS A 137 7.99 10.33 -9.74
N ARG A 138 6.93 10.19 -8.97
CA ARG A 138 7.00 9.91 -7.53
C ARG A 138 7.57 8.50 -7.28
N ALA A 139 7.17 7.51 -8.06
CA ALA A 139 7.69 6.14 -7.96
C ALA A 139 9.22 6.11 -8.10
N ARG A 140 9.76 6.73 -9.16
CA ARG A 140 11.21 6.79 -9.37
C ARG A 140 11.95 7.48 -8.23
N TRP A 141 11.38 8.57 -7.72
CA TRP A 141 11.96 9.29 -6.58
C TRP A 141 11.96 8.44 -5.29
N LEU A 142 10.86 7.77 -4.98
CA LEU A 142 10.75 6.89 -3.80
C LEU A 142 11.65 5.66 -3.91
N LEU A 143 11.75 5.03 -5.09
CA LEU A 143 12.62 3.89 -5.33
C LEU A 143 14.10 4.25 -5.11
N ASN A 144 14.54 5.42 -5.57
CA ASN A 144 15.88 5.92 -5.26
C ASN A 144 16.07 6.14 -3.75
N ARG A 145 15.04 6.65 -3.07
CA ARG A 145 15.06 6.84 -1.63
C ARG A 145 15.10 5.51 -0.87
N PHE A 146 14.41 4.49 -1.36
CA PHE A 146 14.46 3.15 -0.78
C PHE A 146 15.85 2.53 -0.90
N ARG A 147 16.59 2.80 -1.98
CA ARG A 147 18.00 2.36 -2.09
C ARG A 147 18.88 2.89 -0.97
N SER A 148 18.67 4.13 -0.52
CA SER A 148 19.49 4.74 0.54
C SER A 148 19.20 4.23 1.95
N ILE A 149 18.15 3.42 2.11
CA ILE A 149 17.74 2.86 3.40
C ILE A 149 17.68 1.34 3.39
N THR A 150 18.22 0.69 2.36
CA THR A 150 18.18 -0.77 2.22
C THR A 150 19.56 -1.37 2.04
N SER A 151 19.71 -2.62 2.48
CA SER A 151 20.90 -3.43 2.20
C SER A 151 21.04 -3.72 0.69
N GLU A 152 22.24 -4.16 0.26
CA GLU A 152 22.51 -4.42 -1.16
C GLU A 152 21.61 -5.51 -1.76
N ASP A 153 21.34 -6.53 -1.00
CA ASP A 153 20.43 -7.63 -1.39
C ASP A 153 18.96 -7.38 -1.09
N ALA A 154 18.56 -6.16 -0.75
CA ALA A 154 17.22 -5.88 -0.28
C ALA A 154 16.14 -6.24 -1.29
N ARG A 155 14.94 -6.44 -0.75
CA ARG A 155 13.71 -6.70 -1.51
C ARG A 155 12.62 -5.71 -1.18
N ILE A 156 11.76 -5.45 -2.16
CA ILE A 156 10.48 -4.79 -1.94
C ILE A 156 9.40 -5.78 -2.30
N ILE A 157 8.53 -6.10 -1.35
CA ILE A 157 7.37 -6.98 -1.56
C ILE A 157 6.14 -6.10 -1.67
N VAL A 158 5.49 -6.15 -2.81
CA VAL A 158 4.36 -5.26 -3.10
C VAL A 158 3.09 -6.03 -3.41
N GLU A 159 1.97 -5.40 -3.16
CA GLU A 159 0.66 -5.83 -3.64
C GLU A 159 -0.04 -4.66 -4.33
N THR A 160 -0.68 -4.95 -5.46
CA THR A 160 -1.44 -3.98 -6.24
C THR A 160 -2.49 -4.67 -7.10
N VAL A 161 -3.25 -3.87 -7.84
CA VAL A 161 -4.26 -4.31 -8.80
C VAL A 161 -3.80 -3.96 -10.22
N ASP A 162 -3.94 -4.90 -11.14
CA ASP A 162 -3.76 -4.66 -12.57
C ASP A 162 -5.00 -3.91 -13.10
N PRO A 163 -4.85 -2.61 -13.44
CA PRO A 163 -6.00 -1.79 -13.82
C PRO A 163 -6.64 -2.23 -15.15
N TYR A 164 -5.94 -3.02 -15.94
CA TYR A 164 -6.45 -3.50 -17.25
C TYR A 164 -7.27 -4.78 -17.14
N ARG A 165 -7.30 -5.42 -15.97
CA ARG A 165 -8.12 -6.61 -15.72
C ARG A 165 -9.52 -6.22 -15.23
N THR A 166 -10.22 -5.45 -16.05
CA THR A 166 -11.58 -4.99 -15.82
C THR A 166 -12.31 -4.82 -17.15
N ASP A 167 -13.58 -5.11 -17.18
CA ASP A 167 -14.54 -4.83 -18.25
C ASP A 167 -15.53 -3.71 -17.88
N GLU A 168 -15.42 -3.21 -16.66
CA GLU A 168 -16.27 -2.15 -16.15
C GLU A 168 -16.09 -0.83 -16.91
N ARG A 169 -17.17 -0.36 -17.55
CA ARG A 169 -17.18 0.80 -18.45
C ARG A 169 -16.64 2.08 -17.80
N HIS A 170 -16.97 2.32 -16.53
CA HIS A 170 -16.50 3.48 -15.80
C HIS A 170 -14.98 3.44 -15.52
N HIS A 171 -14.37 2.26 -15.35
CA HIS A 171 -12.91 2.14 -15.23
C HIS A 171 -12.22 2.38 -16.58
N LEU A 172 -12.73 1.78 -17.67
CA LEU A 172 -12.19 1.97 -19.01
C LEU A 172 -12.27 3.44 -19.48
N ASN A 173 -13.35 4.14 -19.14
CA ASN A 173 -13.50 5.57 -19.42
C ASN A 173 -12.49 6.40 -18.61
N TYR A 174 -12.28 6.05 -17.35
CA TYR A 174 -11.29 6.73 -16.51
C TYR A 174 -9.85 6.54 -17.03
N HIS A 175 -9.51 5.36 -17.56
CA HIS A 175 -8.23 5.12 -18.22
C HIS A 175 -8.03 6.06 -19.43
N LYS A 176 -9.07 6.22 -20.28
CA LYS A 176 -9.05 7.17 -21.42
C LYS A 176 -8.87 8.61 -20.94
N PHE A 177 -9.61 8.99 -19.89
CA PHE A 177 -9.52 10.31 -19.27
C PHE A 177 -8.12 10.60 -18.72
N ASN A 178 -7.48 9.64 -18.04
CA ASN A 178 -6.11 9.78 -17.57
C ASN A 178 -5.10 9.93 -18.70
N ARG A 179 -5.16 9.09 -19.74
CA ARG A 179 -4.24 9.17 -20.88
C ARG A 179 -4.33 10.51 -21.61
N ARG A 180 -5.54 11.07 -21.78
CA ARG A 180 -5.73 12.41 -22.37
C ARG A 180 -5.06 13.52 -21.56
N ARG A 181 -4.87 13.33 -20.27
CA ARG A 181 -4.18 14.25 -19.35
C ARG A 181 -2.69 13.94 -19.17
N GLY A 182 -2.12 13.03 -19.97
CA GLY A 182 -0.72 12.61 -19.84
C GLY A 182 -0.42 11.77 -18.59
N ARG A 183 -1.44 11.21 -17.94
CA ARG A 183 -1.30 10.34 -16.76
C ARG A 183 -1.27 8.86 -17.16
N MET A 184 -0.71 8.01 -16.31
CA MET A 184 -0.84 6.55 -16.47
C MET A 184 -2.33 6.16 -16.33
N SER A 185 -2.75 5.13 -17.06
CA SER A 185 -4.16 4.67 -17.04
C SER A 185 -4.68 4.39 -15.63
N GLY A 186 -3.89 3.71 -14.81
CA GLY A 186 -4.24 3.36 -13.43
C GLY A 186 -3.87 4.42 -12.37
N GLN A 187 -3.45 5.63 -12.76
CA GLN A 187 -3.19 6.71 -11.81
C GLN A 187 -4.51 7.35 -11.38
N THR A 188 -5.07 6.89 -10.28
CA THR A 188 -6.35 7.37 -9.73
C THR A 188 -6.12 8.54 -8.78
N ARG A 189 -7.11 9.43 -8.69
CA ARG A 189 -7.17 10.49 -7.68
C ARG A 189 -8.38 10.25 -6.79
N LEU A 190 -8.13 10.01 -5.51
CA LEU A 190 -9.10 9.47 -4.57
C LEU A 190 -9.25 10.37 -3.35
N ARG A 191 -10.40 10.24 -2.71
CA ARG A 191 -10.68 10.73 -1.36
C ARG A 191 -11.45 9.65 -0.60
N VAL A 192 -11.07 9.41 0.64
CA VAL A 192 -11.79 8.50 1.54
C VAL A 192 -12.67 9.31 2.48
N ARG A 193 -13.92 8.86 2.66
CA ARG A 193 -14.87 9.45 3.62
C ARG A 193 -15.37 8.38 4.58
N TYR A 194 -15.52 8.77 5.83
CA TYR A 194 -16.14 7.96 6.87
C TYR A 194 -16.83 8.87 7.88
N LEU A 195 -18.14 8.72 8.07
CA LEU A 195 -18.97 9.63 8.88
C LEU A 195 -18.75 11.11 8.43
N THR A 196 -18.34 11.96 9.36
CA THR A 196 -18.04 13.38 9.12
C THR A 196 -16.58 13.64 8.72
N TYR A 197 -15.75 12.56 8.62
CA TYR A 197 -14.34 12.66 8.27
C TYR A 197 -14.16 12.51 6.76
N ALA A 198 -13.18 13.25 6.20
CA ALA A 198 -12.76 13.09 4.81
C ALA A 198 -11.26 13.34 4.68
N THR A 199 -10.54 12.45 3.97
CA THR A 199 -9.14 12.73 3.63
C THR A 199 -9.06 13.91 2.65
N PRO A 200 -7.93 14.61 2.56
CA PRO A 200 -7.61 15.37 1.36
C PRO A 200 -7.64 14.45 0.13
N TRP A 201 -7.83 15.03 -1.06
CA TRP A 201 -7.61 14.30 -2.31
C TRP A 201 -6.15 13.89 -2.45
N PHE A 202 -5.91 12.64 -2.79
CA PHE A 202 -4.56 12.09 -3.01
C PHE A 202 -4.52 11.26 -4.30
N ASP A 203 -3.34 11.20 -4.91
CA ASP A 203 -3.10 10.32 -6.05
C ASP A 203 -2.72 8.92 -5.57
N TYR A 204 -3.14 7.91 -6.33
CA TYR A 204 -2.92 6.50 -6.04
C TYR A 204 -2.64 5.75 -7.35
N LEU A 205 -1.59 4.94 -7.40
CA LEU A 205 -1.12 4.35 -8.64
C LEU A 205 -1.36 2.85 -8.70
N LEU A 206 -2.27 2.43 -9.57
CA LEU A 206 -2.46 1.04 -9.96
C LEU A 206 -1.65 0.78 -11.24
N VAL A 207 -1.01 -0.39 -11.35
CA VAL A 207 -0.17 -0.71 -12.50
C VAL A 207 -0.32 -2.17 -12.90
N SER A 208 -0.19 -2.46 -14.19
CA SER A 208 0.03 -3.83 -14.67
C SER A 208 1.46 -4.29 -14.33
N PRO A 209 1.74 -5.60 -14.36
CA PRO A 209 3.10 -6.10 -14.18
C PRO A 209 4.12 -5.52 -15.17
N ASP A 210 3.70 -5.24 -16.40
CA ASP A 210 4.60 -4.67 -17.41
C ASP A 210 4.85 -3.17 -17.18
N GLU A 211 3.83 -2.40 -16.77
CA GLU A 211 4.03 -1.02 -16.32
C GLU A 211 4.91 -0.96 -15.05
N MET A 212 4.80 -1.94 -14.14
CA MET A 212 5.69 -2.03 -12.99
C MET A 212 7.15 -2.21 -13.43
N LYS A 213 7.44 -3.12 -14.37
CA LYS A 213 8.79 -3.29 -14.93
C LYS A 213 9.33 -1.99 -15.51
N GLN A 214 8.53 -1.30 -16.34
CA GLN A 214 8.90 -0.01 -16.94
C GLN A 214 9.16 1.10 -15.90
N LEU A 215 8.42 1.10 -14.78
CA LEU A 215 8.64 2.06 -13.68
C LEU A 215 9.98 1.83 -12.99
N LEU A 216 10.44 0.58 -12.91
CA LEU A 216 11.68 0.20 -12.24
C LEU A 216 12.92 0.42 -13.10
N GLU A 217 12.79 0.53 -14.42
CA GLU A 217 13.94 0.75 -15.34
C GLU A 217 14.77 1.96 -14.93
N GLY A 218 16.09 1.77 -14.81
CA GLY A 218 17.05 2.80 -14.42
C GLY A 218 16.95 3.26 -12.96
N THR A 219 16.19 2.54 -12.09
CA THR A 219 16.09 2.87 -10.66
C THR A 219 17.01 2.01 -9.76
N GLY A 220 17.69 1.00 -10.34
CA GLY A 220 18.47 0.01 -9.59
C GLY A 220 17.61 -1.05 -8.90
N TRP A 221 16.37 -1.23 -9.37
CA TRP A 221 15.43 -2.27 -8.94
C TRP A 221 14.89 -3.02 -10.16
N ARG A 222 14.56 -4.30 -9.98
CA ARG A 222 13.91 -5.12 -11.02
C ARG A 222 12.79 -5.98 -10.42
N VAL A 223 11.80 -6.30 -11.22
CA VAL A 223 10.81 -7.33 -10.87
C VAL A 223 11.45 -8.70 -10.99
N ALA A 224 11.56 -9.42 -9.88
CA ALA A 224 12.10 -10.78 -9.85
C ALA A 224 10.99 -11.83 -10.00
N LYS A 225 9.84 -11.62 -9.34
CA LYS A 225 8.70 -12.56 -9.37
C LYS A 225 7.38 -11.80 -9.37
N VAL A 226 6.37 -12.41 -10.02
CA VAL A 226 4.98 -11.94 -9.99
C VAL A 226 4.07 -13.12 -9.64
N PHE A 227 3.20 -12.93 -8.67
CA PHE A 227 2.20 -13.90 -8.24
C PHE A 227 0.81 -13.31 -8.46
N ARG A 228 0.06 -13.86 -9.42
CA ARG A 228 -1.28 -13.38 -9.78
C ARG A 228 -2.35 -14.06 -8.92
N SER A 229 -3.43 -13.33 -8.60
CA SER A 229 -4.68 -13.90 -8.10
C SER A 229 -5.57 -14.37 -9.25
N LYS A 230 -6.70 -14.98 -8.93
CA LYS A 230 -7.77 -15.25 -9.92
C LYS A 230 -8.38 -13.92 -10.44
N GLY A 231 -8.48 -12.92 -9.59
CA GLY A 231 -8.96 -11.57 -9.93
C GLY A 231 -7.84 -10.63 -10.40
N PRO A 232 -8.07 -9.31 -10.35
CA PRO A 232 -7.10 -8.32 -10.83
C PRO A 232 -5.91 -8.08 -9.89
N ALA A 233 -5.99 -8.50 -8.62
CA ALA A 233 -4.92 -8.33 -7.65
C ALA A 233 -3.71 -9.22 -7.98
N TYR A 234 -2.51 -8.72 -7.70
CA TYR A 234 -1.27 -9.48 -7.75
C TYR A 234 -0.25 -8.96 -6.74
N SER A 235 0.70 -9.82 -6.39
CA SER A 235 1.86 -9.43 -5.59
C SER A 235 3.13 -9.61 -6.40
N ALA A 236 4.14 -8.79 -6.15
CA ALA A 236 5.43 -8.91 -6.78
C ALA A 236 6.57 -8.86 -5.77
N VAL A 237 7.66 -9.53 -6.10
CA VAL A 237 8.96 -9.43 -5.46
C VAL A 237 9.84 -8.60 -6.36
N ILE A 238 10.33 -7.49 -5.85
CA ILE A 238 11.24 -6.57 -6.51
C ILE A 238 12.58 -6.71 -5.80
N GLU A 239 13.66 -6.93 -6.55
CA GLU A 239 15.02 -7.09 -6.02
C GLU A 239 15.88 -5.91 -6.43
N ARG A 240 16.84 -5.58 -5.58
CA ARG A 240 17.87 -4.61 -5.88
C ARG A 240 18.84 -5.20 -6.90
N LEU A 241 19.31 -4.37 -7.86
CA LEU A 241 20.34 -4.68 -8.86
C LEU A 241 21.72 -4.35 -8.32
#